data_d4db32459f6dcbcbec08e5407dad4719
#
_entry.id   d4db32459f6dcbcbec08e5407dad4719
#
_cell.length_a   1.000
_cell.length_b   1.000
_cell.length_c   1.000
_cell.angle_alpha   90.00
_cell.angle_beta   90.00
_cell.angle_gamma   90.00
#
_symmetry.space_group_name_H-M   'P 1'
#
loop_
_entity.id
_entity.type
_entity.pdbx_description
1 polymer ?
#
loop_
_entity_poly.entity_id
_entity_poly.type
_entity_poly.pdbx_seq_one_letter_code
_entity_poly.pdbx_strand_id
1 'polypeptide(L)'
;MRRARLLFGLCLAALLGQAQARPLLSVVIDDLGQNLARDRQVFELPPAVALAIMPDTPHAAELAREAHQRGRTLILHLPMDPAGGPYAWSPDLPQAELARRLDAALAAVPFVQGVNNHEGSRMTADRAGMDLLMGTLQERHLFFLDSRTSAATVAAAEAQKRGLASLSRDVFLDDQADEESIAHQLQTGVALARKQGSALLIGHPRPATLRVLLRELPKLKAAGIELVKPDLLIAERGNRAMAAHGKDGVYR
;
A
#
# COMPACT_ATOMS: atom_id res chain seq x y z
N MET A 1 -73.47 -23.96 13.07
CA MET A 1 -72.54 -24.15 11.93
C MET A 1 -71.56 -22.96 11.92
N ARG A 2 -70.38 -23.08 12.52
CA ARG A 2 -69.33 -22.03 12.55
C ARG A 2 -68.20 -22.42 11.60
N ARG A 3 -67.97 -21.62 10.54
CA ARG A 3 -66.91 -21.84 9.59
C ARG A 3 -65.61 -21.19 10.11
N ALA A 4 -64.62 -22.03 10.42
CA ALA A 4 -63.27 -21.61 10.73
C ALA A 4 -62.55 -21.18 9.44
N ARG A 5 -62.06 -19.94 9.38
CA ARG A 5 -61.19 -19.47 8.32
C ARG A 5 -59.73 -19.65 8.78
N LEU A 6 -59.02 -20.58 8.16
CA LEU A 6 -57.57 -20.70 8.25
C LEU A 6 -56.92 -19.57 7.46
N LEU A 7 -56.22 -18.70 8.16
CA LEU A 7 -55.29 -17.71 7.56
C LEU A 7 -53.93 -18.40 7.38
N PHE A 8 -53.57 -18.69 6.15
CA PHE A 8 -52.25 -19.13 5.75
C PHE A 8 -51.34 -17.88 5.68
N GLY A 9 -50.52 -17.66 6.73
CA GLY A 9 -49.52 -16.62 6.70
C GLY A 9 -48.33 -17.08 5.87
N LEU A 10 -48.13 -16.49 4.69
CA LEU A 10 -46.97 -16.68 3.83
C LEU A 10 -45.82 -15.87 4.40
N CYS A 11 -44.93 -16.49 5.19
CA CYS A 11 -43.65 -15.88 5.58
C CYS A 11 -42.73 -15.89 4.37
N LEU A 12 -42.70 -14.78 3.64
CA LEU A 12 -41.69 -14.50 2.61
C LEU A 12 -40.39 -14.12 3.33
N ALA A 13 -39.55 -15.10 3.61
CA ALA A 13 -38.18 -14.87 4.10
C ALA A 13 -37.39 -14.22 2.97
N ALA A 14 -37.24 -12.89 3.01
CA ALA A 14 -36.37 -12.15 2.15
C ALA A 14 -34.92 -12.54 2.48
N LEU A 15 -34.36 -13.46 1.72
CA LEU A 15 -32.90 -13.71 1.66
C LEU A 15 -32.24 -12.47 1.07
N LEU A 16 -32.01 -11.47 1.90
CA LEU A 16 -31.04 -10.40 1.62
C LEU A 16 -29.67 -11.07 1.57
N GLY A 17 -29.28 -11.56 0.41
CA GLY A 17 -27.92 -11.96 0.12
C GLY A 17 -27.03 -10.75 0.40
N GLN A 18 -26.29 -10.77 1.50
CA GLN A 18 -25.23 -9.79 1.74
C GLN A 18 -24.27 -9.92 0.57
N ALA A 19 -24.27 -8.94 -0.31
CA ALA A 19 -23.26 -8.83 -1.35
C ALA A 19 -21.92 -8.77 -0.64
N GLN A 20 -21.23 -9.90 -0.58
CA GLN A 20 -19.92 -9.98 0.06
C GLN A 20 -18.98 -9.04 -0.73
N ALA A 21 -18.49 -8.01 -0.06
CA ALA A 21 -17.55 -7.07 -0.68
C ALA A 21 -16.40 -7.85 -1.32
N ARG A 22 -16.07 -7.50 -2.58
CA ARG A 22 -14.98 -8.18 -3.30
C ARG A 22 -13.67 -7.99 -2.54
N PRO A 23 -12.85 -9.04 -2.44
CA PRO A 23 -11.50 -8.90 -1.89
C PRO A 23 -10.67 -7.89 -2.70
N LEU A 24 -9.96 -7.01 -2.00
CA LEU A 24 -9.17 -5.95 -2.61
C LEU A 24 -7.69 -6.33 -2.65
N LEU A 25 -7.03 -6.03 -3.76
CA LEU A 25 -5.58 -6.18 -3.91
C LEU A 25 -4.98 -4.84 -4.30
N SER A 26 -3.90 -4.43 -3.65
CA SER A 26 -3.10 -3.28 -4.08
C SER A 26 -1.68 -3.71 -4.34
N VAL A 27 -1.06 -3.13 -5.38
CA VAL A 27 0.32 -3.42 -5.78
C VAL A 27 1.10 -2.13 -5.88
N VAL A 28 2.32 -2.13 -5.35
CA VAL A 28 3.29 -1.04 -5.44
C VAL A 28 4.54 -1.57 -6.14
N ILE A 29 5.11 -0.78 -7.03
CA ILE A 29 6.43 -1.03 -7.64
C ILE A 29 7.41 -0.03 -7.07
N ASP A 30 8.37 -0.52 -6.29
CA ASP A 30 9.43 0.25 -5.63
C ASP A 30 10.67 0.44 -6.55
N ASP A 31 11.70 1.15 -6.10
CA ASP A 31 13.02 1.35 -6.74
C ASP A 31 12.99 1.97 -8.14
N LEU A 32 12.03 2.85 -8.40
CA LEU A 32 11.91 3.53 -9.68
C LEU A 32 12.79 4.79 -9.76
N GLY A 33 13.18 5.17 -10.98
CA GLY A 33 13.92 6.40 -11.29
C GLY A 33 15.35 6.17 -11.76
N GLN A 34 15.90 4.95 -11.66
CA GLN A 34 17.28 4.63 -12.05
C GLN A 34 17.46 4.45 -13.57
N ASN A 35 16.49 3.86 -14.23
CA ASN A 35 16.59 3.53 -15.65
C ASN A 35 15.27 3.81 -16.35
N LEU A 36 15.18 4.93 -17.04
CA LEU A 36 13.94 5.42 -17.63
C LEU A 36 13.31 4.44 -18.64
N ALA A 37 14.13 3.77 -19.46
CA ALA A 37 13.63 2.82 -20.46
C ALA A 37 12.99 1.59 -19.81
N ARG A 38 13.61 1.08 -18.74
CA ARG A 38 13.05 -0.03 -17.93
C ARG A 38 11.83 0.45 -17.15
N ASP A 39 11.96 1.58 -16.47
CA ASP A 39 10.98 2.05 -15.50
C ASP A 39 9.68 2.49 -16.20
N ARG A 40 9.74 2.98 -17.44
CA ARG A 40 8.54 3.27 -18.24
C ARG A 40 7.67 2.04 -18.55
N GLN A 41 8.21 0.83 -18.49
CA GLN A 41 7.41 -0.39 -18.66
C GLN A 41 6.33 -0.55 -17.57
N VAL A 42 6.48 0.10 -16.41
CA VAL A 42 5.44 0.09 -15.35
C VAL A 42 4.14 0.77 -15.81
N PHE A 43 4.19 1.61 -16.84
CA PHE A 43 2.99 2.26 -17.38
C PHE A 43 2.10 1.32 -18.19
N GLU A 44 2.61 0.14 -18.57
CA GLU A 44 1.82 -0.91 -19.20
C GLU A 44 0.97 -1.68 -18.17
N LEU A 45 1.34 -1.63 -16.88
CA LEU A 45 0.56 -2.21 -15.80
C LEU A 45 -0.76 -1.45 -15.58
N PRO A 46 -1.79 -2.11 -15.03
CA PRO A 46 -3.07 -1.47 -14.72
C PRO A 46 -2.90 -0.15 -13.93
N PRO A 47 -3.70 0.89 -14.18
CA PRO A 47 -3.55 2.20 -13.55
C PRO A 47 -3.64 2.22 -12.01
N ALA A 48 -4.23 1.20 -11.41
CA ALA A 48 -4.31 1.05 -9.96
C ALA A 48 -2.97 0.68 -9.29
N VAL A 49 -1.99 0.19 -10.06
CA VAL A 49 -0.63 -0.08 -9.54
C VAL A 49 0.04 1.23 -9.19
N ALA A 50 0.49 1.38 -7.94
CA ALA A 50 1.20 2.57 -7.47
C ALA A 50 2.70 2.48 -7.76
N LEU A 51 3.36 3.62 -7.86
CA LEU A 51 4.74 3.76 -8.28
C LEU A 51 5.54 4.50 -7.20
N ALA A 52 6.55 3.84 -6.63
CA ALA A 52 7.43 4.43 -5.61
C ALA A 52 8.79 4.76 -6.22
N ILE A 53 9.14 6.05 -6.17
CA ILE A 53 10.29 6.62 -6.86
C ILE A 53 11.34 7.03 -5.84
N MET A 54 12.60 6.61 -6.07
CA MET A 54 13.77 6.99 -5.30
C MET A 54 14.16 8.45 -5.56
N PRO A 55 14.37 9.28 -4.51
CA PRO A 55 14.65 10.71 -4.70
C PRO A 55 16.05 11.02 -5.24
N ASP A 56 17.02 10.12 -5.03
CA ASP A 56 18.43 10.26 -5.41
C ASP A 56 18.75 9.64 -6.79
N THR A 57 17.73 9.40 -7.60
CA THR A 57 17.89 8.80 -8.92
C THR A 57 17.88 9.85 -10.04
N PRO A 58 18.60 9.60 -11.16
CA PRO A 58 18.77 10.60 -12.21
C PRO A 58 17.46 10.99 -12.92
N HIS A 59 16.45 10.12 -12.88
CA HIS A 59 15.18 10.31 -13.58
C HIS A 59 13.98 10.50 -12.64
N ALA A 60 14.21 10.72 -11.34
CA ALA A 60 13.14 10.83 -10.34
C ALA A 60 12.06 11.85 -10.74
N ALA A 61 12.45 13.09 -10.97
CA ALA A 61 11.51 14.16 -11.29
C ALA A 61 10.83 14.00 -12.66
N GLU A 62 11.53 13.45 -13.66
CA GLU A 62 10.97 13.21 -15.00
C GLU A 62 9.90 12.14 -14.93
N LEU A 63 10.22 10.99 -14.32
CA LEU A 63 9.30 9.87 -14.17
C LEU A 63 8.08 10.25 -13.30
N ALA A 64 8.28 11.05 -12.23
CA ALA A 64 7.20 11.53 -11.40
C ALA A 64 6.19 12.39 -12.17
N ARG A 65 6.68 13.33 -13.02
CA ARG A 65 5.80 14.16 -13.86
C ARG A 65 5.03 13.30 -14.86
N GLU A 66 5.69 12.36 -15.53
CA GLU A 66 5.05 11.46 -16.50
C GLU A 66 3.99 10.58 -15.82
N ALA A 67 4.29 10.02 -14.66
CA ALA A 67 3.36 9.22 -13.89
C ALA A 67 2.14 10.03 -13.40
N HIS A 68 2.36 11.26 -12.96
CA HIS A 68 1.28 12.19 -12.58
C HIS A 68 0.34 12.49 -13.74
N GLN A 69 0.88 12.81 -14.93
CA GLN A 69 0.09 13.04 -16.14
C GLN A 69 -0.76 11.84 -16.55
N ARG A 70 -0.31 10.63 -16.21
CA ARG A 70 -1.03 9.37 -16.44
C ARG A 70 -1.99 8.98 -15.31
N GLY A 71 -2.17 9.85 -14.31
CA GLY A 71 -3.08 9.62 -13.17
C GLY A 71 -2.66 8.48 -12.24
N ARG A 72 -1.34 8.16 -12.19
CA ARG A 72 -0.79 7.15 -11.29
C ARG A 72 -0.71 7.66 -9.86
N THR A 73 -0.89 6.77 -8.90
CA THR A 73 -0.52 7.04 -7.50
C THR A 73 0.99 7.03 -7.37
N LEU A 74 1.55 8.13 -6.89
CA LEU A 74 2.98 8.33 -6.69
C LEU A 74 3.33 8.27 -5.22
N ILE A 75 4.44 7.61 -4.92
CA ILE A 75 4.96 7.41 -3.57
C ILE A 75 6.43 7.82 -3.58
N LEU A 76 6.86 8.59 -2.59
CA LEU A 76 8.28 8.81 -2.33
C LEU A 76 8.85 7.54 -1.70
N HIS A 77 9.78 6.88 -2.39
CA HIS A 77 10.54 5.76 -1.84
C HIS A 77 11.73 6.30 -1.06
N LEU A 78 11.50 6.58 0.24
CA LEU A 78 12.45 7.29 1.09
C LEU A 78 13.57 6.36 1.57
N PRO A 79 14.85 6.64 1.23
CA PRO A 79 15.98 5.88 1.75
C PRO A 79 16.04 5.97 3.27
N MET A 80 16.22 4.83 3.94
CA MET A 80 16.31 4.72 5.39
C MET A 80 17.42 3.76 5.81
N ASP A 81 18.15 4.09 6.87
CA ASP A 81 19.23 3.28 7.41
C ASP A 81 18.85 1.78 7.54
N PRO A 82 19.61 0.83 6.92
CA PRO A 82 21.00 0.95 6.46
C PRO A 82 21.22 1.62 5.09
N ALA A 83 20.19 1.97 4.33
CA ALA A 83 20.37 2.71 3.09
C ALA A 83 21.10 4.04 3.35
N GLY A 84 22.04 4.36 2.46
CA GLY A 84 22.81 5.61 2.50
C GLY A 84 22.27 6.67 1.55
N GLY A 85 23.04 7.73 1.36
CA GLY A 85 22.75 8.79 0.40
C GLY A 85 22.28 10.11 1.01
N PRO A 86 22.10 11.15 0.16
CA PRO A 86 21.83 12.51 0.62
C PRO A 86 20.44 12.70 1.26
N TYR A 87 19.51 11.83 0.96
CA TYR A 87 18.13 11.84 1.48
C TYR A 87 17.91 10.80 2.57
N ALA A 88 18.89 9.94 2.86
CA ALA A 88 18.71 8.81 3.77
C ALA A 88 18.43 9.27 5.21
N TRP A 89 17.41 8.66 5.80
CA TRP A 89 17.04 8.84 7.21
C TRP A 89 17.80 7.83 8.09
N SER A 90 18.40 8.31 9.17
CA SER A 90 19.12 7.48 10.15
C SER A 90 18.85 7.96 11.56
N PRO A 91 18.73 7.05 12.56
CA PRO A 91 18.58 7.41 13.97
C PRO A 91 19.73 8.27 14.51
N ASP A 92 20.88 8.26 13.84
CA ASP A 92 22.07 9.02 14.26
C ASP A 92 22.01 10.50 13.84
N LEU A 93 21.00 10.90 13.07
CA LEU A 93 20.86 12.26 12.59
C LEU A 93 19.98 13.11 13.52
N PRO A 94 20.31 14.39 13.70
CA PRO A 94 19.44 15.34 14.39
C PRO A 94 18.08 15.46 13.71
N GLN A 95 17.00 15.67 14.46
CA GLN A 95 15.63 15.83 13.91
C GLN A 95 15.53 16.91 12.84
N ALA A 96 16.24 18.04 13.01
CA ALA A 96 16.27 19.11 12.01
C ALA A 96 16.87 18.64 10.68
N GLU A 97 17.86 17.75 10.70
CA GLU A 97 18.45 17.18 9.50
C GLU A 97 17.52 16.16 8.86
N LEU A 98 16.82 15.33 9.63
CA LEU A 98 15.78 14.42 9.13
C LEU A 98 14.68 15.21 8.41
N ALA A 99 14.18 16.27 9.02
CA ALA A 99 13.15 17.13 8.41
C ALA A 99 13.65 17.76 7.10
N ARG A 100 14.88 18.33 7.11
CA ARG A 100 15.49 18.91 5.91
C ARG A 100 15.66 17.90 4.77
N ARG A 101 16.07 16.67 5.08
CA ARG A 101 16.20 15.59 4.09
C ARG A 101 14.87 15.16 3.50
N LEU A 102 13.81 15.09 4.32
CA LEU A 102 12.47 14.79 3.84
C LEU A 102 11.97 15.89 2.89
N ASP A 103 12.16 17.16 3.25
CA ASP A 103 11.77 18.29 2.39
C ASP A 103 12.48 18.22 1.04
N ALA A 104 13.78 17.96 1.06
CA ALA A 104 14.56 17.83 -0.16
C ALA A 104 14.13 16.62 -1.00
N ALA A 105 13.82 15.47 -0.37
CA ALA A 105 13.33 14.27 -1.05
C ALA A 105 11.95 14.49 -1.69
N LEU A 106 11.02 15.15 -0.98
CA LEU A 106 9.70 15.51 -1.50
C LEU A 106 9.80 16.50 -2.68
N ALA A 107 10.78 17.41 -2.65
CA ALA A 107 11.03 18.31 -3.78
C ALA A 107 11.63 17.57 -4.99
N ALA A 108 12.44 16.52 -4.78
CA ALA A 108 13.03 15.72 -5.85
C ALA A 108 12.00 14.83 -6.56
N VAL A 109 10.96 14.37 -5.83
CA VAL A 109 9.88 13.55 -6.38
C VAL A 109 8.55 14.30 -6.24
N PRO A 110 8.17 15.15 -7.19
CA PRO A 110 6.94 15.94 -7.10
C PRO A 110 5.68 15.07 -7.25
N PHE A 111 4.54 15.60 -6.78
CA PHE A 111 3.19 15.00 -6.87
C PHE A 111 2.97 13.71 -6.07
N VAL A 112 3.83 13.40 -5.11
CA VAL A 112 3.64 12.21 -4.27
C VAL A 112 2.40 12.36 -3.37
N GLN A 113 1.72 11.26 -3.15
CA GLN A 113 0.53 11.13 -2.32
C GLN A 113 0.84 10.38 -1.01
N GLY A 114 2.01 9.76 -0.93
CA GLY A 114 2.47 9.01 0.24
C GLY A 114 3.96 8.79 0.21
N VAL A 115 4.43 8.12 1.26
CA VAL A 115 5.84 7.74 1.46
C VAL A 115 5.90 6.27 1.84
N ASN A 116 6.91 5.55 1.37
CA ASN A 116 7.28 4.24 1.90
C ASN A 116 8.80 4.19 2.13
N ASN A 117 9.26 3.23 2.92
CA ASN A 117 10.67 3.08 3.22
C ASN A 117 11.39 2.20 2.20
N HIS A 118 12.51 2.72 1.65
CA HIS A 118 13.54 1.93 0.99
C HIS A 118 14.50 1.41 2.05
N GLU A 119 14.69 0.08 2.10
CA GLU A 119 15.38 -0.57 3.21
C GLU A 119 14.80 -0.15 4.57
N GLY A 120 15.64 0.35 5.49
CA GLY A 120 15.16 0.94 6.73
C GLY A 120 15.05 -0.03 7.90
N SER A 121 15.75 -1.17 7.89
CA SER A 121 15.66 -2.14 8.98
C SER A 121 16.07 -1.57 10.34
N ARG A 122 17.01 -0.59 10.37
CA ARG A 122 17.41 0.13 11.57
C ARG A 122 16.51 1.34 11.85
N MET A 123 16.24 2.15 10.82
CA MET A 123 15.47 3.39 10.99
C MET A 123 14.03 3.13 11.37
N THR A 124 13.35 2.15 10.75
CA THR A 124 11.95 1.84 11.06
C THR A 124 11.75 1.22 12.45
N ALA A 125 12.82 0.79 13.12
CA ALA A 125 12.82 0.35 14.52
C ALA A 125 13.00 1.51 15.51
N ASP A 126 13.41 2.70 15.06
CA ASP A 126 13.59 3.88 15.91
C ASP A 126 12.26 4.64 16.10
N ARG A 127 11.74 4.59 17.35
CA ARG A 127 10.44 5.21 17.68
C ARG A 127 10.46 6.72 17.49
N ALA A 128 11.55 7.40 17.87
CA ALA A 128 11.60 8.85 17.81
C ALA A 128 11.59 9.36 16.38
N GLY A 129 12.35 8.72 15.50
CA GLY A 129 12.35 9.03 14.08
C GLY A 129 11.03 8.69 13.40
N MET A 130 10.42 7.54 13.72
CA MET A 130 9.11 7.19 13.14
C MET A 130 8.01 8.12 13.64
N ASP A 131 7.98 8.49 14.92
CA ASP A 131 7.02 9.46 15.45
C ASP A 131 7.13 10.83 14.74
N LEU A 132 8.38 11.31 14.53
CA LEU A 132 8.66 12.53 13.76
C LEU A 132 8.16 12.41 12.31
N LEU A 133 8.49 11.31 11.62
CA LEU A 133 8.05 11.08 10.25
C LEU A 133 6.53 11.07 10.14
N MET A 134 5.85 10.28 10.97
CA MET A 134 4.39 10.15 10.91
C MET A 134 3.68 11.47 11.20
N GLY A 135 4.19 12.27 12.16
CA GLY A 135 3.67 13.61 12.42
C GLY A 135 3.83 14.54 11.23
N THR A 136 5.01 14.56 10.62
CA THR A 136 5.29 15.40 9.43
C THR A 136 4.44 15.00 8.23
N LEU A 137 4.23 13.68 8.00
CA LEU A 137 3.39 13.20 6.91
C LEU A 137 1.91 13.55 7.13
N GLN A 138 1.43 13.48 8.38
CA GLN A 138 0.07 13.86 8.73
C GLN A 138 -0.21 15.34 8.44
N GLU A 139 0.71 16.24 8.83
CA GLU A 139 0.62 17.67 8.53
C GLU A 139 0.58 17.98 7.03
N ARG A 140 1.17 17.11 6.22
CA ARG A 140 1.25 17.24 4.75
C ARG A 140 0.16 16.45 4.01
N HIS A 141 -0.73 15.78 4.73
CA HIS A 141 -1.78 14.93 4.16
C HIS A 141 -1.24 13.80 3.26
N LEU A 142 -0.07 13.26 3.59
CA LEU A 142 0.54 12.13 2.93
C LEU A 142 0.27 10.85 3.72
N PHE A 143 0.02 9.74 3.03
CA PHE A 143 -0.07 8.43 3.69
C PHE A 143 1.30 7.78 3.85
N PHE A 144 1.39 6.74 4.69
CA PHE A 144 2.60 5.93 4.84
C PHE A 144 2.35 4.46 4.53
N LEU A 145 3.27 3.84 3.78
CA LEU A 145 3.30 2.39 3.57
C LEU A 145 4.58 1.82 4.21
N ASP A 146 4.41 0.99 5.23
CA ASP A 146 5.54 0.26 5.82
C ASP A 146 5.92 -0.91 4.91
N SER A 147 7.08 -0.84 4.25
CA SER A 147 7.62 -1.91 3.40
C SER A 147 8.05 -3.15 4.19
N ARG A 148 8.07 -3.06 5.54
CA ARG A 148 8.37 -4.17 6.46
C ARG A 148 9.66 -4.91 6.11
N THR A 149 10.74 -4.17 5.95
CA THR A 149 12.09 -4.71 5.73
C THR A 149 12.70 -5.33 7.00
N SER A 150 12.05 -5.10 8.15
CA SER A 150 12.40 -5.68 9.44
C SER A 150 11.15 -6.09 10.22
N ALA A 151 11.23 -7.19 10.96
CA ALA A 151 10.19 -7.56 11.92
C ALA A 151 10.13 -6.62 13.14
N ALA A 152 11.22 -5.88 13.40
CA ALA A 152 11.33 -4.93 14.51
C ALA A 152 10.72 -3.54 14.19
N THR A 153 10.15 -3.35 12.99
CA THR A 153 9.53 -2.06 12.61
C THR A 153 8.46 -1.63 13.63
N VAL A 154 8.50 -0.36 13.99
CA VAL A 154 7.47 0.30 14.83
C VAL A 154 6.61 1.28 14.00
N ALA A 155 6.87 1.38 12.70
CA ALA A 155 6.24 2.37 11.82
C ALA A 155 4.71 2.32 11.85
N ALA A 156 4.11 1.13 11.76
CA ALA A 156 2.66 0.97 11.83
C ALA A 156 2.08 1.42 13.19
N ALA A 157 2.78 1.15 14.31
CA ALA A 157 2.35 1.56 15.64
C ALA A 157 2.41 3.09 15.81
N GLU A 158 3.48 3.73 15.34
CA GLU A 158 3.61 5.19 15.41
C GLU A 158 2.62 5.89 14.45
N ALA A 159 2.36 5.32 13.25
CA ALA A 159 1.32 5.81 12.36
C ALA A 159 -0.08 5.75 13.01
N GLN A 160 -0.42 4.62 13.64
CA GLN A 160 -1.69 4.47 14.37
C GLN A 160 -1.82 5.47 15.51
N LYS A 161 -0.77 5.64 16.32
CA LYS A 161 -0.73 6.60 17.43
C LYS A 161 -0.99 8.04 16.95
N ARG A 162 -0.51 8.41 15.78
CA ARG A 162 -0.71 9.72 15.14
C ARG A 162 -2.03 9.83 14.37
N GLY A 163 -2.77 8.75 14.18
CA GLY A 163 -3.96 8.72 13.33
C GLY A 163 -3.62 8.91 11.84
N LEU A 164 -2.37 8.57 11.43
CA LEU A 164 -1.94 8.68 10.05
C LEU A 164 -2.54 7.56 9.21
N ALA A 165 -3.05 7.92 8.03
CA ALA A 165 -3.45 6.97 7.01
C ALA A 165 -2.26 6.09 6.60
N SER A 166 -2.31 4.78 6.87
CA SER A 166 -1.17 3.90 6.67
C SER A 166 -1.55 2.45 6.40
N LEU A 167 -0.63 1.72 5.77
CA LEU A 167 -0.69 0.27 5.60
C LEU A 167 0.70 -0.34 5.83
N SER A 168 0.72 -1.62 6.11
CA SER A 168 1.94 -2.44 6.06
C SER A 168 1.85 -3.42 4.90
N ARG A 169 2.98 -3.71 4.27
CA ARG A 169 3.10 -4.74 3.24
C ARG A 169 2.70 -6.11 3.79
N ASP A 170 1.83 -6.79 3.07
CA ASP A 170 1.42 -8.16 3.38
C ASP A 170 2.32 -9.19 2.67
N VAL A 171 2.67 -8.93 1.39
CA VAL A 171 3.47 -9.87 0.58
C VAL A 171 4.59 -9.13 -0.15
N PHE A 172 5.79 -9.71 -0.15
CA PHE A 172 6.91 -9.28 -0.98
C PHE A 172 6.91 -10.16 -2.25
N LEU A 173 6.80 -9.53 -3.43
CA LEU A 173 6.54 -10.25 -4.67
C LEU A 173 7.78 -10.96 -5.22
N ASP A 174 8.94 -10.33 -5.13
CA ASP A 174 10.12 -10.69 -5.89
C ASP A 174 11.40 -10.77 -5.05
N ASP A 175 11.29 -11.30 -3.85
CA ASP A 175 12.44 -11.73 -3.04
C ASP A 175 13.28 -12.77 -3.83
N GLN A 176 12.59 -13.74 -4.44
CA GLN A 176 13.15 -14.60 -5.47
C GLN A 176 12.83 -14.02 -6.85
N ALA A 177 13.85 -13.86 -7.71
CA ALA A 177 13.75 -13.09 -8.95
C ALA A 177 13.20 -13.88 -10.15
N ASP A 178 12.80 -15.15 -9.99
CA ASP A 178 12.23 -15.97 -11.04
C ASP A 178 10.71 -15.83 -11.15
N GLU A 179 10.17 -16.06 -12.36
CA GLU A 179 8.73 -15.88 -12.63
C GLU A 179 7.83 -16.83 -11.85
N GLU A 180 8.26 -18.03 -11.56
CA GLU A 180 7.47 -19.01 -10.82
C GLU A 180 7.27 -18.59 -9.39
N SER A 181 8.34 -18.18 -8.71
CA SER A 181 8.32 -17.65 -7.35
C SER A 181 7.48 -16.38 -7.26
N ILE A 182 7.63 -15.46 -8.22
CA ILE A 182 6.84 -14.21 -8.26
C ILE A 182 5.35 -14.52 -8.47
N ALA A 183 5.02 -15.43 -9.37
CA ALA A 183 3.64 -15.85 -9.61
C ALA A 183 3.04 -16.51 -8.36
N HIS A 184 3.82 -17.32 -7.65
CA HIS A 184 3.42 -17.93 -6.38
C HIS A 184 3.14 -16.85 -5.30
N GLN A 185 4.00 -15.84 -5.16
CA GLN A 185 3.78 -14.76 -4.22
C GLN A 185 2.54 -13.93 -4.57
N LEU A 186 2.27 -13.69 -5.85
CA LEU A 186 1.02 -13.05 -6.27
C LEU A 186 -0.21 -13.88 -5.86
N GLN A 187 -0.18 -15.21 -6.05
CA GLN A 187 -1.26 -16.10 -5.61
C GLN A 187 -1.41 -16.11 -4.08
N THR A 188 -0.29 -16.04 -3.34
CA THR A 188 -0.31 -15.88 -1.87
C THR A 188 -1.04 -14.59 -1.48
N GLY A 189 -0.77 -13.48 -2.16
CA GLY A 189 -1.47 -12.20 -1.96
C GLY A 189 -2.97 -12.31 -2.27
N VAL A 190 -3.34 -12.98 -3.36
CA VAL A 190 -4.74 -13.25 -3.73
C VAL A 190 -5.44 -14.10 -2.66
N ALA A 191 -4.80 -15.16 -2.18
CA ALA A 191 -5.35 -16.00 -1.11
C ALA A 191 -5.54 -15.21 0.19
N LEU A 192 -4.57 -14.36 0.53
CA LEU A 192 -4.64 -13.49 1.69
C LEU A 192 -5.79 -12.47 1.56
N ALA A 193 -5.92 -11.82 0.40
CA ALA A 193 -7.03 -10.92 0.11
C ALA A 193 -8.39 -11.61 0.28
N ARG A 194 -8.54 -12.85 -0.19
CA ARG A 194 -9.77 -13.65 0.00
C ARG A 194 -10.04 -13.95 1.47
N LYS A 195 -9.00 -14.25 2.25
CA LYS A 195 -9.11 -14.62 3.66
C LYS A 195 -9.47 -13.43 4.57
N GLN A 196 -8.81 -12.30 4.38
CA GLN A 196 -8.93 -11.13 5.26
C GLN A 196 -9.61 -9.91 4.61
N GLY A 197 -10.01 -10.06 3.34
CA GLY A 197 -10.71 -9.03 2.58
C GLY A 197 -9.81 -8.08 1.79
N SER A 198 -8.49 -8.04 2.05
CA SER A 198 -7.56 -7.20 1.30
C SER A 198 -6.11 -7.63 1.46
N ALA A 199 -5.23 -7.29 0.49
CA ALA A 199 -3.78 -7.45 0.61
C ALA A 199 -3.02 -6.32 -0.11
N LEU A 200 -1.88 -5.89 0.47
CA LEU A 200 -0.91 -4.99 -0.12
C LEU A 200 0.35 -5.77 -0.51
N LEU A 201 0.72 -5.72 -1.79
CA LEU A 201 1.88 -6.37 -2.35
C LEU A 201 2.90 -5.33 -2.81
N ILE A 202 4.19 -5.59 -2.58
CA ILE A 202 5.28 -4.75 -3.06
C ILE A 202 6.24 -5.61 -3.88
N GLY A 203 6.68 -5.08 -5.02
CA GLY A 203 7.72 -5.64 -5.89
C GLY A 203 8.52 -4.53 -6.57
N HIS A 204 9.47 -4.91 -7.43
CA HIS A 204 10.42 -4.01 -8.08
C HIS A 204 10.29 -4.08 -9.61
N PRO A 205 10.85 -3.10 -10.37
CA PRO A 205 10.75 -3.08 -11.83
C PRO A 205 11.72 -4.06 -12.51
N ARG A 206 11.79 -5.28 -11.94
CA ARG A 206 12.58 -6.37 -12.53
C ARG A 206 11.84 -6.94 -13.74
N PRO A 207 12.53 -7.33 -14.81
CA PRO A 207 11.86 -7.86 -16.01
C PRO A 207 10.91 -9.03 -15.72
N ALA A 208 11.30 -9.95 -14.83
CA ALA A 208 10.44 -11.08 -14.45
C ALA A 208 9.18 -10.62 -13.72
N THR A 209 9.31 -9.67 -12.77
CA THR A 209 8.18 -9.10 -12.03
C THR A 209 7.18 -8.43 -12.97
N LEU A 210 7.67 -7.59 -13.88
CA LEU A 210 6.81 -6.89 -14.84
C LEU A 210 6.08 -7.86 -15.75
N ARG A 211 6.78 -8.90 -16.29
CA ARG A 211 6.13 -9.91 -17.14
C ARG A 211 5.04 -10.67 -16.40
N VAL A 212 5.29 -11.09 -15.16
CA VAL A 212 4.27 -11.78 -14.35
C VAL A 212 3.08 -10.89 -14.09
N LEU A 213 3.31 -9.65 -13.65
CA LEU A 213 2.23 -8.71 -13.35
C LEU A 213 1.40 -8.36 -14.59
N LEU A 214 2.04 -8.10 -15.74
CA LEU A 214 1.34 -7.85 -17.01
C LEU A 214 0.46 -9.03 -17.42
N ARG A 215 0.90 -10.25 -17.21
CA ARG A 215 0.17 -11.47 -17.54
C ARG A 215 -0.98 -11.78 -16.57
N GLU A 216 -0.77 -11.53 -15.27
CA GLU A 216 -1.68 -12.03 -14.22
C GLU A 216 -2.67 -10.96 -13.71
N LEU A 217 -2.28 -9.68 -13.58
CA LEU A 217 -3.16 -8.65 -13.02
C LEU A 217 -4.48 -8.47 -13.80
N PRO A 218 -4.50 -8.53 -15.16
CA PRO A 218 -5.76 -8.44 -15.90
C PRO A 218 -6.77 -9.56 -15.59
N LYS A 219 -6.31 -10.71 -15.10
CA LYS A 219 -7.15 -11.87 -14.78
C LYS A 219 -7.85 -11.74 -13.42
N LEU A 220 -7.39 -10.85 -12.53
CA LEU A 220 -7.88 -10.71 -11.16
C LEU A 220 -9.38 -10.43 -11.10
N LYS A 221 -9.89 -9.57 -11.96
CA LYS A 221 -11.32 -9.23 -12.00
C LYS A 221 -12.19 -10.46 -12.28
N ALA A 222 -11.79 -11.31 -13.21
CA ALA A 222 -12.48 -12.57 -13.52
C ALA A 222 -12.36 -13.57 -12.35
N ALA A 223 -11.28 -13.51 -11.57
CA ALA A 223 -11.08 -14.29 -10.36
C ALA A 223 -11.81 -13.72 -9.12
N GLY A 224 -12.63 -12.66 -9.29
CA GLY A 224 -13.38 -12.05 -8.21
C GLY A 224 -12.56 -11.14 -7.28
N ILE A 225 -11.35 -10.74 -7.68
CA ILE A 225 -10.46 -9.83 -6.94
C ILE A 225 -10.51 -8.45 -7.60
N GLU A 226 -10.61 -7.41 -6.82
CA GLU A 226 -10.55 -6.03 -7.30
C GLU A 226 -9.16 -5.44 -7.05
N LEU A 227 -8.49 -5.01 -8.13
CA LEU A 227 -7.22 -4.30 -8.05
C LEU A 227 -7.50 -2.82 -7.78
N VAL A 228 -6.98 -2.29 -6.68
CA VAL A 228 -7.26 -0.94 -6.20
C VAL A 228 -5.99 -0.16 -5.88
N LYS A 229 -6.09 1.16 -5.91
CA LYS A 229 -5.03 2.06 -5.44
C LYS A 229 -4.81 1.92 -3.93
N PRO A 230 -3.60 2.21 -3.40
CA PRO A 230 -3.31 2.11 -1.97
C PRO A 230 -4.21 2.96 -1.08
N ASP A 231 -4.55 4.17 -1.50
CA ASP A 231 -5.45 5.08 -0.76
C ASP A 231 -6.84 4.47 -0.53
N LEU A 232 -7.42 3.81 -1.55
CA LEU A 232 -8.66 3.09 -1.39
C LEU A 232 -8.53 1.90 -0.43
N LEU A 233 -7.40 1.18 -0.49
CA LEU A 233 -7.14 0.07 0.42
C LEU A 233 -7.01 0.53 1.87
N ILE A 234 -6.35 1.70 2.10
CA ILE A 234 -6.24 2.35 3.41
C ILE A 234 -7.63 2.67 3.96
N ALA A 235 -8.45 3.36 3.15
CA ALA A 235 -9.81 3.75 3.55
C ALA A 235 -10.66 2.53 3.91
N GLU A 236 -10.61 1.47 3.12
CA GLU A 236 -11.39 0.25 3.35
C GLU A 236 -10.94 -0.50 4.61
N ARG A 237 -9.63 -0.62 4.87
CA ARG A 237 -9.13 -1.22 6.12
C ARG A 237 -9.52 -0.37 7.34
N GLY A 238 -9.47 0.95 7.23
CA GLY A 238 -9.94 1.87 8.28
C GLY A 238 -11.43 1.70 8.58
N ASN A 239 -12.27 1.65 7.55
CA ASN A 239 -13.72 1.44 7.70
C ASN A 239 -14.04 0.10 8.36
N ARG A 240 -13.34 -0.97 7.98
CA ARG A 240 -13.53 -2.30 8.59
C ARG A 240 -13.12 -2.32 10.06
N ALA A 241 -12.02 -1.66 10.42
CA ALA A 241 -11.56 -1.55 11.80
C ALA A 241 -12.59 -0.81 12.66
N MET A 242 -13.13 0.32 12.19
CA MET A 242 -14.18 1.06 12.87
C MET A 242 -15.47 0.24 13.02
N ALA A 243 -15.89 -0.48 11.98
CA ALA A 243 -17.08 -1.33 12.02
C ALA A 243 -16.94 -2.51 12.99
N ALA A 244 -15.76 -3.05 13.17
CA ALA A 244 -15.47 -4.09 14.15
C ALA A 244 -15.57 -3.54 15.59
N HIS A 245 -14.96 -2.40 15.87
CA HIS A 245 -15.03 -1.75 17.20
C HIS A 245 -16.45 -1.28 17.54
N GLY A 246 -17.25 -0.81 16.58
CA GLY A 246 -18.63 -0.38 16.79
C GLY A 246 -19.58 -1.52 17.14
N LYS A 247 -19.25 -2.77 16.83
CA LYS A 247 -20.05 -3.95 17.22
C LYS A 247 -19.80 -4.41 18.65
N ASP A 248 -18.63 -4.07 19.20
CA ASP A 248 -18.23 -4.42 20.58
C ASP A 248 -18.49 -3.26 21.56
N GLY A 249 -18.88 -2.08 21.07
CA GLY A 249 -19.09 -0.86 21.83
C GLY A 249 -20.55 -0.71 22.28
N VAL A 250 -20.95 -1.37 23.37
CA VAL A 250 -22.05 -0.86 24.18
C VAL A 250 -21.52 0.34 24.97
N TYR A 251 -21.89 1.55 24.55
CA TYR A 251 -21.73 2.73 25.39
C TYR A 251 -22.47 2.48 26.71
N ARG A 252 -21.73 2.29 27.80
CA ARG A 252 -22.20 2.41 29.16
C ARG A 252 -21.78 3.76 29.73
#